data_7fb98882683409f604fe2d195f9725e2
#
_entry.id   7fb98882683409f604fe2d195f9725e2
#
_cell.length_a   1.000
_cell.length_b   1.000
_cell.length_c   1.000
_cell.angle_alpha   90.00
_cell.angle_beta   90.00
_cell.angle_gamma   90.00
#
_symmetry.space_group_name_H-M   'P 1'
#
loop_
_entity.id
_entity.type
_entity.pdbx_description
1 polymer ?
#
loop_
_entity_poly.entity_id
_entity_poly.type
_entity_poly.pdbx_seq_one_letter_code
_entity_poly.pdbx_strand_id
1 'polypeptide(L)'
;EAVKLAGVFAALYGTMNLFARTLGGAVGDKCGARWGLQGRVRWLFIALFCEGVSLMLFSQMTVLALAVPALIVFAAFVQMSNGATFSVVPFVNKKALGSVAGIVGAGGNAGAVLAGFLFKTDAISWPTALFLLGAIVTCSSFLAFSVNFSEAAETEARTATEAAASQRRRTVELAGATSGS
;
A
#
# COMPACT_ATOMS: atom_id res chain seq x y z
N GLU A 1 5.68 17.54 27.90
CA GLU A 1 6.65 17.28 26.81
C GLU A 1 6.29 16.00 26.05
N ALA A 2 6.01 14.85 26.71
CA ALA A 2 5.64 13.59 26.05
C ALA A 2 4.42 13.70 25.12
N VAL A 3 3.39 14.47 25.51
CA VAL A 3 2.18 14.70 24.69
C VAL A 3 2.48 15.51 23.43
N LYS A 4 3.38 16.51 23.53
CA LYS A 4 3.83 17.30 22.37
C LYS A 4 4.60 16.42 21.39
N LEU A 5 5.49 15.57 21.89
CA LEU A 5 6.27 14.64 21.09
C LEU A 5 5.38 13.62 20.38
N ALA A 6 4.41 13.05 21.10
CA ALA A 6 3.41 12.16 20.54
C ALA A 6 2.57 12.84 19.43
N GLY A 7 2.19 14.11 19.62
CA GLY A 7 1.49 14.91 18.61
C GLY A 7 2.33 15.13 17.34
N VAL A 8 3.63 15.38 17.47
CA VAL A 8 4.55 15.51 16.32
C VAL A 8 4.65 14.20 15.53
N PHE A 9 4.82 13.07 16.23
CA PHE A 9 4.85 11.76 15.56
C PHE A 9 3.53 11.42 14.87
N ALA A 10 2.40 11.73 15.50
CA ALA A 10 1.08 11.54 14.88
C ALA A 10 0.89 12.40 13.63
N ALA A 11 1.35 13.67 13.65
CA ALA A 11 1.30 14.56 12.49
C ALA A 11 2.22 14.09 11.36
N LEU A 12 3.43 13.64 11.67
CA LEU A 12 4.36 13.05 10.69
C LEU A 12 3.76 11.80 10.05
N TYR A 13 3.16 10.92 10.84
CA TYR A 13 2.49 9.72 10.33
C TYR A 13 1.31 10.07 9.43
N GLY A 14 0.48 11.06 9.83
CA GLY A 14 -0.63 11.55 9.00
C GLY A 14 -0.18 12.15 7.67
N THR A 15 0.92 12.92 7.68
CA THR A 15 1.53 13.49 6.48
C THR A 15 2.10 12.39 5.57
N MET A 16 2.81 11.42 6.15
CA MET A 16 3.30 10.25 5.41
C MET A 16 2.17 9.47 4.75
N ASN A 17 1.02 9.34 5.43
CA ASN A 17 -0.15 8.66 4.88
C ASN A 17 -0.58 9.28 3.54
N LEU A 18 -0.63 10.61 3.46
CA LEU A 18 -1.03 11.31 2.24
C LEU A 18 -0.07 11.04 1.07
N PHE A 19 1.23 11.19 1.31
CA PHE A 19 2.24 11.06 0.25
C PHE A 19 2.59 9.61 -0.09
N ALA A 20 2.85 8.77 0.90
CA ALA A 20 3.29 7.40 0.67
C ALA A 20 2.17 6.52 0.08
N ARG A 21 0.91 6.73 0.49
CA ARG A 21 -0.24 6.05 -0.11
C ARG A 21 -0.42 6.40 -1.58
N THR A 22 -0.33 7.69 -1.90
CA THR A 22 -0.40 8.16 -3.30
C THR A 22 0.77 7.61 -4.12
N LEU A 23 1.98 7.59 -3.55
CA LEU A 23 3.16 7.02 -4.19
C LEU A 23 2.98 5.53 -4.46
N GLY A 24 2.45 4.77 -3.49
CA GLY A 24 2.17 3.35 -3.65
C GLY A 24 1.21 3.06 -4.80
N GLY A 25 0.12 3.84 -4.91
CA GLY A 25 -0.81 3.78 -6.03
C GLY A 25 -0.16 4.15 -7.37
N ALA A 26 0.59 5.26 -7.41
CA ALA A 26 1.25 5.73 -8.63
C ALA A 26 2.32 4.75 -9.15
N VAL A 27 3.07 4.09 -8.27
CA VAL A 27 4.00 3.03 -8.67
C VAL A 27 3.23 1.82 -9.19
N GLY A 28 2.13 1.44 -8.53
CA GLY A 28 1.22 0.39 -9.01
C GLY A 28 0.69 0.69 -10.41
N ASP A 29 0.28 1.93 -10.67
CA ASP A 29 -0.17 2.37 -11.99
C ASP A 29 0.94 2.33 -13.05
N LYS A 30 2.17 2.74 -12.72
CA LYS A 30 3.32 2.62 -13.61
C LYS A 30 3.68 1.17 -13.92
N CYS A 31 3.65 0.30 -12.91
CA CYS A 31 3.84 -1.14 -13.11
C CYS A 31 2.74 -1.73 -13.97
N GLY A 32 1.49 -1.30 -13.75
CA GLY A 32 0.35 -1.68 -14.57
C GLY A 32 0.46 -1.24 -16.03
N ALA A 33 0.93 -0.02 -16.27
CA ALA A 33 1.15 0.49 -17.62
C ALA A 33 2.25 -0.27 -18.38
N ARG A 34 3.27 -0.79 -17.66
CA ARG A 34 4.42 -1.47 -18.26
C ARG A 34 4.21 -2.98 -18.41
N TRP A 35 3.57 -3.62 -17.45
CA TRP A 35 3.46 -5.08 -17.36
C TRP A 35 2.02 -5.58 -17.19
N GLY A 36 1.01 -4.76 -17.51
CA GLY A 36 -0.40 -5.11 -17.35
C GLY A 36 -0.84 -5.26 -15.89
N LEU A 37 -1.98 -5.89 -15.67
CA LEU A 37 -2.54 -6.08 -14.32
C LEU A 37 -1.62 -6.91 -13.43
N GLN A 38 -0.88 -7.88 -13.98
CA GLN A 38 0.13 -8.65 -13.25
C GLN A 38 1.26 -7.77 -12.71
N GLY A 39 1.59 -6.66 -13.39
CA GLY A 39 2.53 -5.68 -12.88
C GLY A 39 2.06 -5.00 -11.59
N ARG A 40 0.77 -4.69 -11.48
CA ARG A 40 0.15 -4.15 -10.25
C ARG A 40 0.22 -5.15 -9.10
N VAL A 41 -0.06 -6.43 -9.39
CA VAL A 41 0.01 -7.51 -8.39
C VAL A 41 1.44 -7.72 -7.91
N ARG A 42 2.43 -7.72 -8.81
CA ARG A 42 3.85 -7.82 -8.42
C ARG A 42 4.27 -6.66 -7.52
N TRP A 43 3.82 -5.44 -7.83
CA TRP A 43 4.07 -4.29 -6.98
C TRP A 43 3.40 -4.43 -5.61
N LEU A 44 2.15 -4.89 -5.56
CA LEU A 44 1.44 -5.18 -4.31
C LEU A 44 2.21 -6.20 -3.46
N PHE A 45 2.68 -7.29 -4.07
CA PHE A 45 3.52 -8.27 -3.40
C PHE A 45 4.77 -7.64 -2.79
N ILE A 46 5.53 -6.85 -3.58
CA ILE A 46 6.76 -6.20 -3.11
C ILE A 46 6.46 -5.27 -1.95
N ALA A 47 5.42 -4.45 -2.04
CA ALA A 47 5.05 -3.50 -0.99
C ALA A 47 4.68 -4.22 0.31
N LEU A 48 3.83 -5.26 0.27
CA LEU A 48 3.46 -6.07 1.43
C LEU A 48 4.64 -6.86 2.01
N PHE A 49 5.48 -7.44 1.14
CA PHE A 49 6.66 -8.17 1.58
C PHE A 49 7.63 -7.25 2.34
N CYS A 50 7.94 -6.09 1.77
CA CYS A 50 8.80 -5.10 2.42
C CYS A 50 8.18 -4.53 3.71
N GLU A 51 6.85 -4.37 3.76
CA GLU A 51 6.12 -3.99 4.97
C GLU A 51 6.35 -5.00 6.09
N GLY A 52 6.10 -6.29 5.83
CA GLY A 52 6.27 -7.33 6.82
C GLY A 52 7.72 -7.48 7.29
N VAL A 53 8.68 -7.48 6.35
CA VAL A 53 10.11 -7.56 6.67
C VAL A 53 10.57 -6.35 7.48
N SER A 54 10.16 -5.13 7.12
CA SER A 54 10.53 -3.93 7.86
C SER A 54 9.94 -3.92 9.28
N LEU A 55 8.74 -4.47 9.49
CA LEU A 55 8.17 -4.66 10.81
C LEU A 55 8.95 -5.69 11.65
N MET A 56 9.36 -6.81 11.03
CA MET A 56 10.21 -7.81 11.70
C MET A 56 11.56 -7.21 12.10
N LEU A 57 12.18 -6.40 11.24
CA LEU A 57 13.43 -5.70 11.56
C LEU A 57 13.21 -4.68 12.69
N PHE A 58 12.15 -3.88 12.61
CA PHE A 58 11.80 -2.91 13.64
C PHE A 58 11.62 -3.58 15.02
N SER A 59 10.99 -4.74 15.07
CA SER A 59 10.73 -5.49 16.31
C SER A 59 12.02 -5.89 17.06
N GLN A 60 13.16 -5.97 16.38
CA GLN A 60 14.46 -6.33 16.96
C GLN A 60 15.29 -5.11 17.38
N MET A 61 14.82 -3.89 17.12
CA MET A 61 15.57 -2.68 17.40
C MET A 61 15.48 -2.32 18.90
N THR A 62 16.62 -2.36 19.57
CA THR A 62 16.74 -1.98 21.00
C THR A 62 17.26 -0.56 21.19
N VAL A 63 17.87 0.03 20.15
CA VAL A 63 18.46 1.36 20.17
C VAL A 63 17.54 2.34 19.46
N LEU A 64 17.14 3.41 20.16
CA LEU A 64 16.19 4.41 19.63
C LEU A 64 16.65 5.05 18.32
N ALA A 65 17.95 5.30 18.17
CA ALA A 65 18.52 5.88 16.95
C ALA A 65 18.32 5.00 15.69
N LEU A 66 18.21 3.68 15.86
CA LEU A 66 17.90 2.73 14.78
C LEU A 66 16.40 2.44 14.68
N ALA A 67 15.69 2.45 15.80
CA ALA A 67 14.26 2.17 15.85
C ALA A 67 13.45 3.23 15.10
N VAL A 68 13.80 4.53 15.24
CA VAL A 68 13.05 5.61 14.58
C VAL A 68 13.14 5.52 13.05
N PRO A 69 14.32 5.39 12.42
CA PRO A 69 14.39 5.17 10.96
C PRO A 69 13.67 3.90 10.50
N ALA A 70 13.81 2.79 11.24
CA ALA A 70 13.14 1.53 10.93
C ALA A 70 11.60 1.68 10.97
N LEU A 71 11.08 2.40 11.96
CA LEU A 71 9.64 2.73 12.06
C LEU A 71 9.17 3.58 10.88
N ILE A 72 9.96 4.57 10.45
CA ILE A 72 9.63 5.42 9.30
C ILE A 72 9.56 4.57 8.02
N VAL A 73 10.52 3.69 7.81
CA VAL A 73 10.53 2.77 6.65
C VAL A 73 9.33 1.84 6.68
N PHE A 74 9.04 1.24 7.82
CA PHE A 74 7.84 0.40 8.01
C PHE A 74 6.56 1.19 7.71
N ALA A 75 6.39 2.38 8.30
CA ALA A 75 5.23 3.23 8.09
C ALA A 75 5.05 3.63 6.61
N ALA A 76 6.15 3.89 5.90
CA ALA A 76 6.11 4.17 4.47
C ALA A 76 5.57 2.97 3.68
N PHE A 77 6.06 1.75 3.95
CA PHE A 77 5.58 0.54 3.26
C PHE A 77 4.13 0.20 3.61
N VAL A 78 3.67 0.41 4.84
CA VAL A 78 2.25 0.28 5.23
C VAL A 78 1.36 1.15 4.34
N GLN A 79 1.75 2.40 4.13
CA GLN A 79 0.96 3.31 3.29
C GLN A 79 1.08 2.97 1.80
N MET A 80 2.26 2.57 1.35
CA MET A 80 2.48 2.16 -0.04
C MET A 80 1.72 0.87 -0.39
N SER A 81 1.69 -0.13 0.49
CA SER A 81 0.94 -1.37 0.29
C SER A 81 -0.56 -1.12 0.24
N ASN A 82 -1.05 -0.19 1.09
CA ASN A 82 -2.43 0.27 1.05
C ASN A 82 -2.76 0.94 -0.31
N GLY A 83 -1.91 1.84 -0.79
CA GLY A 83 -2.04 2.45 -2.12
C GLY A 83 -1.98 1.43 -3.24
N ALA A 84 -1.06 0.46 -3.16
CA ALA A 84 -0.94 -0.64 -4.12
C ALA A 84 -2.21 -1.52 -4.16
N THR A 85 -2.80 -1.84 -2.99
CA THR A 85 -4.06 -2.59 -2.89
C THR A 85 -5.17 -1.88 -3.65
N PHE A 86 -5.36 -0.58 -3.41
CA PHE A 86 -6.40 0.19 -4.09
C PHE A 86 -6.10 0.45 -5.57
N SER A 87 -4.87 0.24 -6.05
CA SER A 87 -4.56 0.23 -7.49
C SER A 87 -5.02 -1.05 -8.19
N VAL A 88 -5.25 -2.15 -7.45
CA VAL A 88 -5.73 -3.44 -7.95
C VAL A 88 -7.25 -3.58 -7.86
N VAL A 89 -7.85 -3.09 -6.78
CA VAL A 89 -9.29 -3.21 -6.45
C VAL A 89 -10.23 -2.90 -7.63
N PRO A 90 -10.04 -1.82 -8.42
CA PRO A 90 -10.93 -1.49 -9.54
C PRO A 90 -11.01 -2.54 -10.64
N PHE A 91 -10.01 -3.41 -10.73
CA PHE A 91 -9.91 -4.43 -11.78
C PHE A 91 -10.45 -5.80 -11.34
N VAL A 92 -10.76 -5.97 -10.06
CA VAL A 92 -11.36 -7.22 -9.54
C VAL A 92 -12.81 -7.36 -9.99
N ASN A 93 -13.62 -6.31 -9.81
CA ASN A 93 -15.00 -6.25 -10.31
C ASN A 93 -15.46 -4.80 -10.45
N LYS A 94 -15.48 -4.29 -11.67
CA LYS A 94 -15.89 -2.90 -11.94
C LYS A 94 -17.37 -2.62 -11.65
N LYS A 95 -18.24 -3.62 -11.83
CA LYS A 95 -19.69 -3.47 -11.59
C LYS A 95 -20.02 -3.39 -10.10
N ALA A 96 -19.15 -3.95 -9.24
CA ALA A 96 -19.35 -4.02 -7.80
C ALA A 96 -18.19 -3.35 -7.04
N LEU A 97 -17.61 -2.29 -7.60
CA LEU A 97 -16.44 -1.60 -7.04
C LEU A 97 -16.60 -1.21 -5.56
N GLY A 98 -17.76 -0.66 -5.20
CA GLY A 98 -18.07 -0.29 -3.82
C GLY A 98 -18.07 -1.48 -2.87
N SER A 99 -18.65 -2.62 -3.30
CA SER A 99 -18.67 -3.85 -2.50
C SER A 99 -17.26 -4.43 -2.33
N VAL A 100 -16.46 -4.47 -3.41
CA VAL A 100 -15.07 -4.97 -3.33
C VAL A 100 -14.23 -4.09 -2.41
N ALA A 101 -14.30 -2.77 -2.57
CA ALA A 101 -13.58 -1.82 -1.71
C ALA A 101 -14.06 -1.91 -0.26
N GLY A 102 -15.37 -2.11 -0.03
CA GLY A 102 -15.95 -2.31 1.29
C GLY A 102 -15.45 -3.58 1.98
N ILE A 103 -15.37 -4.70 1.26
CA ILE A 103 -14.84 -5.98 1.79
C ILE A 103 -13.35 -5.83 2.15
N VAL A 104 -12.56 -5.20 1.28
CA VAL A 104 -11.14 -4.93 1.55
C VAL A 104 -10.96 -4.06 2.79
N GLY A 105 -11.75 -2.98 2.91
CA GLY A 105 -11.72 -2.09 4.08
C GLY A 105 -12.17 -2.79 5.36
N ALA A 106 -13.25 -3.58 5.30
CA ALA A 106 -13.74 -4.36 6.44
C ALA A 106 -12.73 -5.42 6.88
N GLY A 107 -12.08 -6.12 5.92
CA GLY A 107 -11.01 -7.07 6.20
C GLY A 107 -9.82 -6.42 6.90
N GLY A 108 -9.40 -5.23 6.45
CA GLY A 108 -8.35 -4.45 7.09
C GLY A 108 -8.68 -4.07 8.54
N ASN A 109 -9.92 -3.61 8.80
CA ASN A 109 -10.38 -3.27 10.15
C ASN A 109 -10.45 -4.51 11.05
N ALA A 110 -10.98 -5.64 10.54
CA ALA A 110 -11.00 -6.90 11.27
C ALA A 110 -9.57 -7.39 11.61
N GLY A 111 -8.64 -7.28 10.66
CA GLY A 111 -7.22 -7.58 10.88
C GLY A 111 -6.60 -6.70 11.97
N ALA A 112 -6.92 -5.41 11.99
CA ALA A 112 -6.44 -4.49 13.02
C ALA A 112 -6.94 -4.86 14.41
N VAL A 113 -8.23 -5.27 14.54
CA VAL A 113 -8.81 -5.75 15.80
C VAL A 113 -8.10 -7.03 16.27
N LEU A 114 -7.91 -8.00 15.36
CA LEU A 114 -7.21 -9.26 15.68
C LEU A 114 -5.76 -9.00 16.10
N ALA A 115 -5.06 -8.10 15.41
CA ALA A 115 -3.71 -7.67 15.81
C ALA A 115 -3.70 -7.03 17.21
N GLY A 116 -4.73 -6.22 17.54
CA GLY A 116 -4.90 -5.62 18.87
C GLY A 116 -4.97 -6.67 19.99
N PHE A 117 -5.64 -7.80 19.77
CA PHE A 117 -5.67 -8.89 20.75
C PHE A 117 -4.29 -9.51 21.02
N LEU A 118 -3.42 -9.56 20.01
CA LEU A 118 -2.06 -10.06 20.17
C LEU A 118 -1.26 -9.22 21.18
N PHE A 119 -1.50 -7.91 21.22
CA PHE A 119 -0.85 -6.98 22.15
C PHE A 119 -1.51 -6.90 23.54
N LYS A 120 -2.72 -7.48 23.69
CA LYS A 120 -3.43 -7.48 24.96
C LYS A 120 -3.01 -8.64 25.86
N THR A 121 -2.41 -9.68 25.32
CA THR A 121 -2.03 -10.86 26.11
C THR A 121 -0.67 -10.63 26.80
N ASP A 122 -0.61 -10.91 28.11
CA ASP A 122 0.62 -10.82 28.89
C ASP A 122 1.62 -11.98 28.60
N ALA A 123 1.16 -12.99 27.85
CA ALA A 123 1.96 -14.17 27.51
C ALA A 123 3.03 -13.91 26.45
N ILE A 124 2.92 -12.81 25.68
CA ILE A 124 3.78 -12.50 24.54
C ILE A 124 4.40 -11.11 24.76
N SER A 125 5.73 -11.01 24.63
CA SER A 125 6.40 -9.70 24.69
C SER A 125 6.05 -8.84 23.46
N TRP A 126 6.06 -7.52 23.61
CA TRP A 126 5.79 -6.58 22.51
C TRP A 126 6.67 -6.79 21.26
N PRO A 127 8.01 -7.00 21.40
CA PRO A 127 8.84 -7.32 20.25
C PRO A 127 8.42 -8.61 19.55
N THR A 128 8.07 -9.64 20.31
CA THR A 128 7.60 -10.92 19.76
C THR A 128 6.27 -10.76 19.04
N ALA A 129 5.34 -9.98 19.58
CA ALA A 129 4.06 -9.69 18.93
C ALA A 129 4.26 -8.96 17.60
N LEU A 130 5.13 -7.94 17.56
CA LEU A 130 5.47 -7.21 16.33
C LEU A 130 6.15 -8.12 15.31
N PHE A 131 7.08 -8.99 15.75
CA PHE A 131 7.74 -9.95 14.88
C PHE A 131 6.75 -10.94 14.24
N LEU A 132 5.85 -11.51 15.04
CA LEU A 132 4.80 -12.42 14.55
C LEU A 132 3.88 -11.72 13.56
N LEU A 133 3.48 -10.49 13.84
CA LEU A 133 2.66 -9.70 12.94
C LEU A 133 3.37 -9.46 11.59
N GLY A 134 4.65 -9.07 11.65
CA GLY A 134 5.48 -8.91 10.45
C GLY A 134 5.62 -10.21 9.65
N ALA A 135 5.79 -11.36 10.32
CA ALA A 135 5.84 -12.67 9.67
C ALA A 135 4.50 -13.02 9.00
N ILE A 136 3.37 -12.76 9.66
CA ILE A 136 2.03 -12.97 9.08
C ILE A 136 1.84 -12.11 7.82
N VAL A 137 2.22 -10.82 7.87
CA VAL A 137 2.13 -9.91 6.71
C VAL A 137 3.04 -10.41 5.58
N THR A 138 4.28 -10.79 5.88
CA THR A 138 5.22 -11.33 4.90
C THR A 138 4.68 -12.60 4.24
N CYS A 139 4.15 -13.54 5.02
CA CYS A 139 3.51 -14.75 4.48
C CYS A 139 2.27 -14.42 3.65
N SER A 140 1.44 -13.48 4.11
CA SER A 140 0.23 -13.06 3.40
C SER A 140 0.55 -12.40 2.06
N SER A 141 1.73 -11.78 1.90
CA SER A 141 2.13 -11.16 0.63
C SER A 141 2.14 -12.16 -0.53
N PHE A 142 2.46 -13.43 -0.28
CA PHE A 142 2.45 -14.48 -1.29
C PHE A 142 1.06 -14.79 -1.85
N LEU A 143 0.00 -14.47 -1.10
CA LEU A 143 -1.38 -14.59 -1.59
C LEU A 143 -1.65 -13.64 -2.78
N ALA A 144 -0.85 -12.58 -2.94
CA ALA A 144 -0.96 -11.70 -4.10
C ALA A 144 -0.80 -12.49 -5.42
N PHE A 145 0.05 -13.51 -5.47
CA PHE A 145 0.24 -14.36 -6.66
C PHE A 145 -0.96 -15.26 -6.99
N SER A 146 -1.90 -15.42 -6.07
CA SER A 146 -3.16 -16.13 -6.33
C SER A 146 -4.18 -15.28 -7.07
N VAL A 147 -3.92 -13.95 -7.23
CA VAL A 147 -4.80 -13.05 -7.95
C VAL A 147 -4.57 -13.22 -9.44
N ASN A 148 -5.54 -13.81 -10.12
CA ASN A 148 -5.56 -13.99 -11.56
C ASN A 148 -6.67 -13.12 -12.17
N PHE A 149 -6.35 -12.46 -13.27
CA PHE A 149 -7.30 -11.67 -14.03
C PHE A 149 -7.69 -12.40 -15.31
N SER A 150 -8.93 -12.20 -15.78
CA SER A 150 -9.36 -12.70 -17.08
C SER A 150 -8.68 -11.90 -18.20
N GLU A 151 -8.51 -12.50 -19.37
CA GLU A 151 -7.98 -11.82 -20.56
C GLU A 151 -8.82 -10.57 -20.94
N ALA A 152 -10.12 -10.63 -20.70
CA ALA A 152 -11.00 -9.48 -20.90
C ALA A 152 -10.66 -8.32 -19.96
N ALA A 153 -10.38 -8.60 -18.69
CA ALA A 153 -9.98 -7.57 -17.72
C ALA A 153 -8.60 -6.96 -18.06
N GLU A 154 -7.67 -7.80 -18.53
CA GLU A 154 -6.34 -7.34 -18.98
C GLU A 154 -6.45 -6.42 -20.19
N THR A 155 -7.23 -6.81 -21.22
CA THR A 155 -7.46 -6.01 -22.43
C THR A 155 -8.14 -4.69 -22.10
N GLU A 156 -9.15 -4.71 -21.24
CA GLU A 156 -9.87 -3.51 -20.81
C GLU A 156 -8.96 -2.56 -19.99
N ALA A 157 -8.09 -3.09 -19.15
CA ALA A 157 -7.11 -2.30 -18.41
C ALA A 157 -6.08 -1.64 -19.32
N ARG A 158 -5.62 -2.33 -20.37
CA ARG A 158 -4.71 -1.78 -21.38
C ARG A 158 -5.36 -0.64 -22.16
N THR A 159 -6.56 -0.86 -22.69
CA THR A 159 -7.28 0.17 -23.44
C THR A 159 -7.58 1.41 -22.58
N ALA A 160 -7.95 1.23 -21.32
CA ALA A 160 -8.16 2.34 -20.39
C ALA A 160 -6.86 3.12 -20.11
N THR A 161 -5.73 2.43 -19.99
CA THR A 161 -4.42 3.04 -19.78
C THR A 161 -3.96 3.84 -20.99
N GLU A 162 -4.14 3.30 -22.20
CA GLU A 162 -3.80 3.95 -23.47
C GLU A 162 -4.69 5.19 -23.69
N ALA A 163 -5.98 5.09 -23.40
CA ALA A 163 -6.91 6.23 -23.49
C ALA A 163 -6.51 7.35 -22.52
N ALA A 164 -6.18 7.03 -21.28
CA ALA A 164 -5.71 8.01 -20.30
C ALA A 164 -4.39 8.67 -20.72
N ALA A 165 -3.46 7.91 -21.26
CA ALA A 165 -2.18 8.43 -21.75
C ALA A 165 -2.37 9.39 -22.95
N SER A 166 -3.25 9.05 -23.90
CA SER A 166 -3.56 9.89 -25.04
C SER A 166 -4.26 11.20 -24.65
N GLN A 167 -5.17 11.12 -23.68
CA GLN A 167 -5.86 12.29 -23.16
C GLN A 167 -4.90 13.25 -22.45
N ARG A 168 -3.96 12.70 -21.65
CA ARG A 168 -2.93 13.49 -20.98
C ARG A 168 -2.01 14.19 -21.97
N ARG A 169 -1.61 13.55 -23.08
CA ARG A 169 -0.82 14.17 -24.15
C ARG A 169 -1.55 15.35 -24.75
N ARG A 170 -2.82 15.19 -25.12
CA ARG A 170 -3.67 16.28 -25.67
C ARG A 170 -3.78 17.47 -24.72
N THR A 171 -3.96 17.21 -23.42
CA THR A 171 -4.05 18.29 -22.42
C THR A 171 -2.74 19.07 -22.32
N VAL A 172 -1.59 18.39 -22.36
CA VAL A 172 -0.27 19.03 -22.34
C VAL A 172 -0.02 19.85 -23.60
N GLU A 173 -0.38 19.33 -24.77
CA GLU A 173 -0.26 20.05 -26.06
C GLU A 173 -1.12 21.33 -26.07
N LEU A 174 -2.37 21.23 -25.59
CA LEU A 174 -3.26 22.40 -25.51
C LEU A 174 -2.73 23.44 -24.50
N ALA A 175 -2.22 23.01 -23.35
CA ALA A 175 -1.61 23.92 -22.35
C ALA A 175 -0.34 24.59 -22.88
N GLY A 176 0.47 23.89 -23.67
CA GLY A 176 1.65 24.44 -24.33
C GLY A 176 1.30 25.47 -25.42
N ALA A 177 0.22 25.23 -26.16
CA ALA A 177 -0.26 26.16 -27.22
C ALA A 177 -0.80 27.48 -26.66
N THR A 178 -1.42 27.43 -25.45
CA THR A 178 -1.95 28.65 -24.80
C THR A 178 -0.91 29.48 -24.06
N SER A 179 0.25 28.92 -23.74
CA SER A 179 1.35 29.66 -23.07
C SER A 179 2.35 30.30 -24.04
N GLY A 180 2.23 30.04 -25.35
CA GLY A 180 3.09 30.57 -26.41
C GLY A 180 2.49 31.73 -27.21
N SER A 181 1.28 32.18 -26.87
CA SER A 181 0.62 33.36 -27.43
C SER A 181 0.63 34.51 -26.41
#